data_0a30280f5bf36d488cb2982c10287b4e
#
_entry.id   0a30280f5bf36d488cb2982c10287b4e
#
_cell.length_a   1.000
_cell.length_b   1.000
_cell.length_c   1.000
_cell.angle_alpha   90.00
_cell.angle_beta   90.00
_cell.angle_gamma   90.00
#
_symmetry.space_group_name_H-M   'P 1'
#
loop_
_entity.id
_entity.type
_entity.pdbx_description
1 polymer ?
#
loop_
_entity_poly.entity_id
_entity_poly.type
_entity_poly.pdbx_seq_one_letter_code
_entity_poly.pdbx_strand_id
1 'polypeptide(L)'
;MGVGSSKHKITSQDKAILDLKVQRDKLKKYQKNLNVVIEKEIAAAKLALSQGNKKKALLALKKKKYQEQLLEKTDQQLLNLEELTHSIEYALVEKQVLEGLKNGNSVLKEIHKETSIEAVEKLMDDTAEAIAYQNEIDEMLHGLISAEDEEEILKELDELTEKEV
;
A
#
# COMPACT_ATOMS: atom_id res chain seq x y z
N MET A 1 5.93 -6.86 -42.84
CA MET A 1 6.35 -5.99 -41.75
C MET A 1 5.73 -6.46 -40.43
N GLY A 2 6.43 -7.33 -39.77
CA GLY A 2 6.00 -7.79 -38.49
C GLY A 2 6.14 -6.66 -37.47
N VAL A 3 5.04 -6.04 -37.12
CA VAL A 3 5.00 -5.30 -35.88
C VAL A 3 5.21 -6.34 -34.76
N GLY A 4 6.43 -6.47 -34.29
CA GLY A 4 6.69 -7.27 -33.13
C GLY A 4 5.81 -6.76 -32.02
N SER A 5 4.67 -7.38 -31.83
CA SER A 5 3.97 -7.21 -30.58
C SER A 5 4.93 -7.68 -29.50
N SER A 6 5.58 -6.75 -28.85
CA SER A 6 6.24 -7.05 -27.60
C SER A 6 5.14 -7.54 -26.66
N LYS A 7 4.94 -8.83 -26.64
CA LYS A 7 4.18 -9.46 -25.58
C LYS A 7 4.98 -9.21 -24.31
N HIS A 8 4.67 -8.10 -23.63
CA HIS A 8 5.10 -7.94 -22.27
C HIS A 8 4.60 -9.16 -21.52
N LYS A 9 5.51 -10.06 -21.19
CA LYS A 9 5.19 -11.14 -20.29
C LYS A 9 4.76 -10.48 -18.98
N ILE A 10 3.46 -10.51 -18.72
CA ILE A 10 2.92 -10.09 -17.44
C ILE A 10 3.62 -10.96 -16.39
N THR A 11 4.46 -10.34 -15.60
CA THR A 11 5.13 -11.05 -14.51
C THR A 11 4.09 -11.50 -13.47
N SER A 12 4.41 -12.50 -12.68
CA SER A 12 3.54 -12.95 -11.60
C SER A 12 3.21 -11.81 -10.62
N GLN A 13 4.16 -10.89 -10.42
CA GLN A 13 3.97 -9.71 -9.57
C GLN A 13 2.97 -8.73 -10.18
N ASP A 14 3.08 -8.43 -11.48
CA ASP A 14 2.14 -7.55 -12.18
C ASP A 14 0.73 -8.12 -12.16
N LYS A 15 0.60 -9.41 -12.34
CA LYS A 15 -0.67 -10.12 -12.27
C LYS A 15 -1.28 -10.04 -10.87
N ALA A 16 -0.45 -10.20 -9.83
CA ALA A 16 -0.89 -10.08 -8.44
C ALA A 16 -1.38 -8.67 -8.13
N ILE A 17 -0.65 -7.64 -8.56
CA ILE A 17 -1.04 -6.24 -8.38
C ILE A 17 -2.36 -5.94 -9.09
N LEU A 18 -2.49 -6.41 -10.34
CA LEU A 18 -3.72 -6.23 -11.11
C LEU A 18 -4.90 -6.90 -10.41
N ASP A 19 -4.73 -8.13 -9.94
CA ASP A 19 -5.76 -8.86 -9.22
C ASP A 19 -6.18 -8.14 -7.93
N LEU A 20 -5.21 -7.63 -7.16
CA LEU A 20 -5.49 -6.85 -5.96
C LEU A 20 -6.27 -5.57 -6.27
N LYS A 21 -5.95 -4.89 -7.38
CA LYS A 21 -6.69 -3.71 -7.83
C LYS A 21 -8.12 -4.05 -8.24
N VAL A 22 -8.33 -5.19 -8.89
CA VAL A 22 -9.66 -5.70 -9.23
C VAL A 22 -10.46 -5.98 -7.96
N GLN A 23 -9.88 -6.63 -6.97
CA GLN A 23 -10.54 -6.89 -5.69
C GLN A 23 -10.86 -5.59 -4.94
N ARG A 24 -9.95 -4.62 -4.97
CA ARG A 24 -10.20 -3.29 -4.40
C ARG A 24 -11.41 -2.63 -5.04
N ASP A 25 -11.52 -2.66 -6.38
CA ASP A 25 -12.63 -2.05 -7.09
C ASP A 25 -13.96 -2.74 -6.77
N LYS A 26 -13.95 -4.05 -6.63
CA LYS A 26 -15.12 -4.82 -6.18
C LYS A 26 -15.57 -4.42 -4.77
N LEU A 27 -14.63 -4.27 -3.85
CA LEU A 27 -14.93 -3.84 -2.48
C LEU A 27 -15.48 -2.41 -2.44
N LYS A 28 -14.93 -1.50 -3.24
CA LYS A 28 -15.44 -0.12 -3.35
C LYS A 28 -16.86 -0.08 -3.88
N LYS A 29 -17.16 -0.90 -4.86
CA LYS A 29 -18.52 -1.04 -5.39
C LYS A 29 -19.48 -1.59 -4.34
N TYR A 30 -19.02 -2.58 -3.58
CA TYR A 30 -19.79 -3.16 -2.48
C TYR A 30 -20.07 -2.11 -1.39
N GLN A 31 -19.08 -1.28 -1.04
CA GLN A 31 -19.26 -0.16 -0.11
C GLN A 31 -20.34 0.83 -0.57
N LYS A 32 -20.34 1.17 -1.85
CA LYS A 32 -21.39 2.03 -2.43
C LYS A 32 -22.77 1.41 -2.26
N ASN A 33 -22.89 0.11 -2.52
CA ASN A 33 -24.14 -0.62 -2.36
C ASN A 33 -24.57 -0.65 -0.89
N LEU A 34 -23.65 -0.85 0.04
CA LEU A 34 -23.95 -0.81 1.47
C LEU A 34 -24.45 0.56 1.90
N ASN A 35 -23.82 1.64 1.43
CA ASN A 35 -24.25 3.01 1.73
C ASN A 35 -25.66 3.30 1.20
N VAL A 36 -25.99 2.82 0.01
CA VAL A 36 -27.35 2.94 -0.55
C VAL A 36 -28.35 2.20 0.31
N VAL A 37 -28.02 0.98 0.75
CA VAL A 37 -28.90 0.18 1.62
C VAL A 37 -29.09 0.88 2.97
N ILE A 38 -28.02 1.43 3.55
CA ILE A 38 -28.08 2.18 4.82
C ILE A 38 -29.06 3.37 4.68
N GLU A 39 -28.95 4.14 3.60
CA GLU A 39 -29.87 5.27 3.33
C GLU A 39 -31.33 4.80 3.20
N LYS A 40 -31.55 3.68 2.52
CA LYS A 40 -32.89 3.08 2.38
C LYS A 40 -33.44 2.63 3.74
N GLU A 41 -32.61 2.06 4.60
CA GLU A 41 -33.04 1.65 5.95
C GLU A 41 -33.36 2.85 6.83
N ILE A 42 -32.60 3.95 6.71
CA ILE A 42 -32.91 5.19 7.40
C ILE A 42 -34.26 5.74 6.94
N ALA A 43 -34.49 5.77 5.63
CA ALA A 43 -35.76 6.24 5.06
C ALA A 43 -36.92 5.35 5.50
N ALA A 44 -36.73 4.04 5.52
CA ALA A 44 -37.73 3.07 6.00
C ALA A 44 -38.04 3.27 7.49
N ALA A 45 -37.03 3.54 8.31
CA ALA A 45 -37.21 3.83 9.73
C ALA A 45 -38.02 5.12 9.95
N LYS A 46 -37.69 6.17 9.21
CA LYS A 46 -38.42 7.45 9.28
C LYS A 46 -39.88 7.29 8.87
N LEU A 47 -40.11 6.56 7.78
CA LEU A 47 -41.46 6.29 7.29
C LEU A 47 -42.26 5.48 8.33
N ALA A 48 -41.69 4.44 8.89
CA ALA A 48 -42.31 3.62 9.92
C ALA A 48 -42.69 4.43 11.18
N LEU A 49 -41.79 5.33 11.60
CA LEU A 49 -42.08 6.25 12.71
C LEU A 49 -43.24 7.21 12.41
N SER A 50 -43.29 7.74 11.19
CA SER A 50 -44.39 8.61 10.78
C SER A 50 -45.74 7.88 10.77
N GLN A 51 -45.72 6.57 10.56
CA GLN A 51 -46.94 5.71 10.58
C GLN A 51 -47.24 5.15 11.98
N GLY A 52 -46.40 5.50 12.97
CA GLY A 52 -46.58 5.02 14.34
C GLY A 52 -46.12 3.57 14.56
N ASN A 53 -45.43 2.97 13.60
CA ASN A 53 -44.98 1.58 13.69
C ASN A 53 -43.57 1.49 14.22
N LYS A 54 -43.42 1.48 15.54
CA LYS A 54 -42.12 1.41 16.23
C LYS A 54 -41.37 0.11 15.95
N LYS A 55 -42.08 -0.99 15.80
CA LYS A 55 -41.45 -2.31 15.52
C LYS A 55 -40.74 -2.32 14.18
N LYS A 56 -41.37 -1.79 13.12
CA LYS A 56 -40.74 -1.66 11.81
C LYS A 56 -39.54 -0.70 11.83
N ALA A 57 -39.69 0.41 12.54
CA ALA A 57 -38.58 1.39 12.70
C ALA A 57 -37.38 0.74 13.39
N LEU A 58 -37.63 -0.01 14.46
CA LEU A 58 -36.58 -0.71 15.20
C LEU A 58 -35.90 -1.78 14.34
N LEU A 59 -36.68 -2.53 13.55
CA LEU A 59 -36.14 -3.53 12.63
C LEU A 59 -35.25 -2.90 11.56
N ALA A 60 -35.69 -1.78 10.97
CA ALA A 60 -34.92 -1.03 9.98
C ALA A 60 -33.61 -0.52 10.58
N LEU A 61 -33.59 -0.02 11.81
CA LEU A 61 -32.37 0.45 12.49
C LEU A 61 -31.44 -0.71 12.83
N LYS A 62 -31.96 -1.89 13.16
CA LYS A 62 -31.13 -3.09 13.36
C LYS A 62 -30.46 -3.53 12.07
N LYS A 63 -31.18 -3.53 10.96
CA LYS A 63 -30.63 -3.79 9.63
C LYS A 63 -29.56 -2.78 9.25
N LYS A 64 -29.82 -1.49 9.51
CA LYS A 64 -28.87 -0.40 9.32
C LYS A 64 -27.57 -0.68 10.07
N LYS A 65 -27.66 -1.02 11.35
CA LYS A 65 -26.50 -1.29 12.17
C LYS A 65 -25.69 -2.49 11.65
N TYR A 66 -26.35 -3.52 11.19
CA TYR A 66 -25.71 -4.67 10.55
C TYR A 66 -24.95 -4.23 9.28
N GLN A 67 -25.53 -3.40 8.45
CA GLN A 67 -24.88 -2.88 7.25
C GLN A 67 -23.69 -1.98 7.59
N GLU A 68 -23.78 -1.19 8.65
CA GLU A 68 -22.65 -0.37 9.15
C GLU A 68 -21.49 -1.23 9.62
N GLN A 69 -21.76 -2.36 10.28
CA GLN A 69 -20.73 -3.31 10.69
C GLN A 69 -20.04 -3.95 9.49
N LEU A 70 -20.81 -4.31 8.45
CA LEU A 70 -20.26 -4.81 7.19
C LEU A 70 -19.40 -3.77 6.50
N LEU A 71 -19.83 -2.50 6.52
CA LEU A 71 -19.07 -1.38 5.96
C LEU A 71 -17.73 -1.22 6.66
N GLU A 72 -17.70 -1.29 7.98
CA GLU A 72 -16.48 -1.21 8.77
C GLU A 72 -15.51 -2.35 8.45
N LYS A 73 -16.01 -3.58 8.32
CA LYS A 73 -15.22 -4.74 7.90
C LYS A 73 -14.66 -4.55 6.49
N THR A 74 -15.46 -4.01 5.58
CA THR A 74 -15.04 -3.73 4.21
C THR A 74 -13.95 -2.67 4.17
N ASP A 75 -14.06 -1.61 4.97
CA ASP A 75 -13.02 -0.58 5.13
C ASP A 75 -11.70 -1.19 5.58
N GLN A 76 -11.75 -2.10 6.54
CA GLN A 76 -10.57 -2.80 7.04
C GLN A 76 -9.94 -3.68 5.95
N GLN A 77 -10.75 -4.39 5.18
CA GLN A 77 -10.27 -5.21 4.06
C GLN A 77 -9.65 -4.35 2.96
N LEU A 78 -10.22 -3.19 2.65
CA LEU A 78 -9.65 -2.23 1.70
C LEU A 78 -8.28 -1.74 2.14
N LEU A 79 -8.13 -1.38 3.40
CA LEU A 79 -6.86 -0.95 3.97
C LEU A 79 -5.81 -2.06 3.83
N ASN A 80 -6.17 -3.30 4.15
CA ASN A 80 -5.29 -4.45 4.02
C ASN A 80 -4.85 -4.68 2.58
N LEU A 81 -5.77 -4.53 1.61
CA LEU A 81 -5.46 -4.67 0.19
C LEU A 81 -4.51 -3.57 -0.30
N GLU A 82 -4.73 -2.34 0.13
CA GLU A 82 -3.87 -1.21 -0.22
C GLU A 82 -2.46 -1.39 0.37
N GLU A 83 -2.35 -1.79 1.61
CA GLU A 83 -1.07 -2.08 2.26
C GLU A 83 -0.32 -3.20 1.54
N LEU A 84 -1.00 -4.28 1.19
CA LEU A 84 -0.41 -5.39 0.46
C LEU A 84 0.07 -4.96 -0.94
N THR A 85 -0.74 -4.19 -1.65
CA THR A 85 -0.40 -3.66 -2.97
C THR A 85 0.85 -2.78 -2.90
N HIS A 86 0.90 -1.86 -1.95
CA HIS A 86 2.07 -1.00 -1.75
C HIS A 86 3.31 -1.78 -1.36
N SER A 87 3.17 -2.82 -0.54
CA SER A 87 4.28 -3.70 -0.15
C SER A 87 4.86 -4.43 -1.36
N ILE A 88 4.02 -4.92 -2.25
CA ILE A 88 4.47 -5.59 -3.48
C ILE A 88 5.16 -4.59 -4.42
N GLU A 89 4.57 -3.41 -4.61
CA GLU A 89 5.16 -2.35 -5.45
C GLU A 89 6.53 -1.91 -4.92
N TYR A 90 6.65 -1.73 -3.61
CA TYR A 90 7.91 -1.40 -2.96
C TYR A 90 8.95 -2.49 -3.15
N ALA A 91 8.57 -3.76 -2.96
CA ALA A 91 9.45 -4.91 -3.14
C ALA A 91 9.96 -5.01 -4.58
N LEU A 92 9.12 -4.67 -5.57
CA LEU A 92 9.52 -4.64 -6.98
C LEU A 92 10.56 -3.55 -7.25
N VAL A 93 10.38 -2.37 -6.70
CA VAL A 93 11.35 -1.26 -6.82
C VAL A 93 12.67 -1.65 -6.16
N GLU A 94 12.62 -2.22 -4.97
CA GLU A 94 13.80 -2.71 -4.25
C GLU A 94 14.57 -3.76 -5.07
N LYS A 95 13.85 -4.69 -5.68
CA LYS A 95 14.45 -5.70 -6.56
C LYS A 95 15.16 -5.07 -7.76
N GLN A 96 14.55 -4.08 -8.39
CA GLN A 96 15.14 -3.35 -9.52
C GLN A 96 16.40 -2.59 -9.11
N VAL A 97 16.39 -1.96 -7.96
CA VAL A 97 17.55 -1.26 -7.39
C VAL A 97 18.69 -2.23 -7.13
N LEU A 98 18.39 -3.38 -6.54
CA LEU A 98 19.40 -4.44 -6.28
C LEU A 98 19.98 -4.98 -7.58
N GLU A 99 19.19 -5.19 -8.62
CA GLU A 99 19.68 -5.61 -9.93
C GLU A 99 20.60 -4.54 -10.55
N GLY A 100 20.22 -3.27 -10.45
CA GLY A 100 21.04 -2.16 -10.92
C GLY A 100 22.38 -2.08 -10.19
N LEU A 101 22.37 -2.23 -8.87
CA LEU A 101 23.59 -2.25 -8.05
C LEU A 101 24.50 -3.43 -8.40
N LYS A 102 23.91 -4.60 -8.61
CA LYS A 102 24.64 -5.81 -9.01
C LYS A 102 25.27 -5.62 -10.39
N ASN A 103 24.55 -5.08 -11.36
CA ASN A 103 25.06 -4.81 -12.71
C ASN A 103 26.17 -3.77 -12.69
N GLY A 104 26.00 -2.69 -11.92
CA GLY A 104 27.03 -1.67 -11.74
C GLY A 104 28.29 -2.22 -11.10
N ASN A 105 28.15 -3.08 -10.10
CA ASN A 105 29.25 -3.74 -9.43
C ASN A 105 30.00 -4.70 -10.38
N SER A 106 29.26 -5.42 -11.22
CA SER A 106 29.82 -6.29 -12.27
C SER A 106 30.68 -5.51 -13.27
N VAL A 107 30.17 -4.37 -13.75
CA VAL A 107 30.89 -3.48 -14.66
C VAL A 107 32.16 -2.92 -13.99
N LEU A 108 32.08 -2.51 -12.74
CA LEU A 108 33.23 -2.07 -11.97
C LEU A 108 34.31 -3.14 -11.85
N LYS A 109 33.91 -4.38 -11.62
CA LYS A 109 34.84 -5.52 -11.57
C LYS A 109 35.57 -5.75 -12.91
N GLU A 110 34.86 -5.57 -14.02
CA GLU A 110 35.48 -5.65 -15.36
C GLU A 110 36.49 -4.54 -15.58
N ILE A 111 36.16 -3.30 -15.22
CA ILE A 111 37.05 -2.15 -15.31
C ILE A 111 38.29 -2.39 -14.42
N HIS A 112 38.13 -3.01 -13.27
CA HIS A 112 39.20 -3.25 -12.33
C HIS A 112 40.21 -4.32 -12.79
N LYS A 113 39.80 -5.22 -13.67
CA LYS A 113 40.74 -6.16 -14.29
C LYS A 113 41.76 -5.47 -15.18
N GLU A 114 41.44 -4.25 -15.66
CA GLU A 114 42.27 -3.46 -16.56
C GLU A 114 43.10 -2.40 -15.86
N THR A 115 42.93 -2.20 -14.53
CA THR A 115 43.58 -1.17 -13.75
C THR A 115 44.64 -1.73 -12.78
N SER A 116 45.58 -0.87 -12.35
CA SER A 116 46.66 -1.24 -11.41
C SER A 116 46.09 -1.72 -10.06
N ILE A 117 46.86 -2.54 -9.37
CA ILE A 117 46.51 -3.08 -8.04
C ILE A 117 46.17 -1.99 -7.03
N GLU A 118 46.82 -0.83 -7.09
CA GLU A 118 46.54 0.32 -6.21
C GLU A 118 45.15 0.88 -6.43
N ALA A 119 44.71 0.99 -7.70
CA ALA A 119 43.39 1.47 -8.06
C ALA A 119 42.32 0.46 -7.62
N VAL A 120 42.60 -0.85 -7.69
CA VAL A 120 41.73 -1.91 -7.22
C VAL A 120 41.54 -1.86 -5.69
N GLU A 121 42.64 -1.67 -4.95
CA GLU A 121 42.57 -1.54 -3.49
C GLU A 121 41.77 -0.35 -3.04
N LYS A 122 41.99 0.81 -3.65
CA LYS A 122 41.24 2.02 -3.34
C LYS A 122 39.75 1.87 -3.59
N LEU A 123 39.39 1.15 -4.62
CA LEU A 123 38.00 0.95 -4.99
C LEU A 123 37.31 -0.11 -4.12
N MET A 124 38.03 -1.11 -3.64
CA MET A 124 37.50 -2.03 -2.64
C MET A 124 37.18 -1.31 -1.33
N ASP A 125 38.00 -0.34 -0.94
CA ASP A 125 37.74 0.50 0.22
C ASP A 125 36.49 1.37 0.01
N ASP A 126 36.35 2.00 -1.16
CA ASP A 126 35.19 2.82 -1.52
C ASP A 126 33.91 1.99 -1.59
N THR A 127 33.99 0.75 -2.08
CA THR A 127 32.86 -0.18 -2.12
C THR A 127 32.45 -0.62 -0.71
N ALA A 128 33.42 -0.88 0.16
CA ALA A 128 33.17 -1.20 1.56
C ALA A 128 32.51 -0.04 2.29
N GLU A 129 32.93 1.20 2.02
CA GLU A 129 32.28 2.41 2.55
C GLU A 129 30.84 2.55 2.04
N ALA A 130 30.62 2.28 0.76
CA ALA A 130 29.28 2.32 0.17
C ALA A 130 28.35 1.26 0.78
N ILE A 131 28.85 0.05 1.03
CA ILE A 131 28.09 -1.01 1.70
C ILE A 131 27.80 -0.63 3.16
N ALA A 132 28.78 -0.07 3.86
CA ALA A 132 28.59 0.42 5.23
C ALA A 132 27.56 1.53 5.28
N TYR A 133 27.60 2.47 4.33
CA TYR A 133 26.64 3.55 4.21
C TYR A 133 25.22 3.02 3.94
N GLN A 134 25.09 2.03 3.08
CA GLN A 134 23.80 1.39 2.79
C GLN A 134 23.24 0.65 4.00
N ASN A 135 24.11 0.00 4.76
CA ASN A 135 23.72 -0.67 6.01
C ASN A 135 23.24 0.34 7.05
N GLU A 136 23.89 1.52 7.13
CA GLU A 136 23.44 2.62 7.98
C GLU A 136 22.07 3.14 7.56
N ILE A 137 21.83 3.28 6.25
CA ILE A 137 20.52 3.68 5.73
C ILE A 137 19.46 2.64 6.04
N ASP A 138 19.77 1.36 5.87
CA ASP A 138 18.86 0.26 6.19
C ASP A 138 18.53 0.23 7.69
N GLU A 139 19.50 0.46 8.56
CA GLU A 139 19.28 0.59 10.00
C GLU A 139 18.42 1.82 10.34
N MET A 140 18.66 2.94 9.67
CA MET A 140 17.83 4.13 9.82
C MET A 140 16.40 3.87 9.36
N LEU A 141 16.20 3.14 8.25
CA LEU A 141 14.88 2.76 7.76
C LEU A 141 14.17 1.79 8.71
N HIS A 142 14.89 0.89 9.35
CA HIS A 142 14.35 0.05 10.41
C HIS A 142 14.04 0.84 11.69
N GLY A 143 14.79 1.92 11.96
CA GLY A 143 14.53 2.84 13.05
C GLY A 143 13.48 3.90 12.74
N LEU A 144 13.04 4.01 11.47
CA LEU A 144 12.06 5.03 11.03
C LEU A 144 10.65 4.79 11.53
N ILE A 145 10.34 3.59 12.06
CA ILE A 145 9.12 3.36 12.84
C ILE A 145 9.51 3.34 14.32
N SER A 146 10.28 4.35 14.73
CA SER A 146 10.57 4.59 16.15
C SER A 146 9.34 5.19 16.82
N ALA A 147 9.28 5.10 18.14
CA ALA A 147 8.20 5.71 18.94
C ALA A 147 8.05 7.23 18.66
N GLU A 148 9.15 7.91 18.32
CA GLU A 148 9.15 9.33 17.96
C GLU A 148 8.42 9.60 16.64
N ASP A 149 8.62 8.76 15.63
CA ASP A 149 7.95 8.87 14.33
C ASP A 149 6.46 8.55 14.45
N GLU A 150 6.09 7.59 15.28
CA GLU A 150 4.70 7.31 15.60
C GLU A 150 4.03 8.52 16.29
N GLU A 151 4.73 9.18 17.21
CA GLU A 151 4.24 10.40 17.85
C GLU A 151 4.04 11.54 16.85
N GLU A 152 4.98 11.74 15.92
CA GLU A 152 4.86 12.76 14.87
C GLU A 152 3.69 12.48 13.93
N ILE A 153 3.50 11.24 13.54
CA ILE A 153 2.37 10.81 12.69
C ILE A 153 1.05 11.03 13.42
N LEU A 154 0.99 10.71 14.71
CA LEU A 154 -0.19 10.95 15.54
C LEU A 154 -0.49 12.44 15.71
N LYS A 155 0.52 13.28 15.89
CA LYS A 155 0.38 14.74 15.93
C LYS A 155 -0.14 15.29 14.61
N GLU A 156 0.37 14.81 13.49
CA GLU A 156 -0.09 15.20 12.16
C GLU A 156 -1.56 14.81 11.96
N LEU A 157 -1.95 13.63 12.40
CA LEU A 157 -3.33 13.18 12.36
C LEU A 157 -4.24 14.07 13.21
N ASP A 158 -3.83 14.43 14.42
CA ASP A 158 -4.56 15.32 15.31
C ASP A 158 -4.71 16.72 14.71
N GLU A 159 -3.66 17.27 14.10
CA GLU A 159 -3.69 18.55 13.39
C GLU A 159 -4.67 18.54 12.21
N LEU A 160 -4.70 17.46 11.44
CA LEU A 160 -5.64 17.28 10.35
C LEU A 160 -7.08 17.17 10.84
N THR A 161 -7.29 16.52 11.98
CA THR A 161 -8.62 16.39 12.60
C THR A 161 -9.12 17.71 13.16
N GLU A 162 -8.25 18.52 13.76
CA GLU A 162 -8.58 19.87 14.25
C GLU A 162 -8.95 20.85 13.13
N LYS A 163 -8.36 20.70 11.96
CA LYS A 163 -8.65 21.55 10.78
C LYS A 163 -10.00 21.26 10.13
N GLU A 164 -10.60 20.11 10.39
CA GLU A 164 -11.92 19.73 9.86
C GLU A 164 -13.11 20.13 10.75
N VAL A 165 -12.84 20.72 11.92
CA VAL A 165 -13.90 21.18 12.82
C VAL A 165 -14.33 22.61 12.50
#